data_c9d2cfc99dcaaa06e2115989a5f92411
#
_entry.id   c9d2cfc99dcaaa06e2115989a5f92411
#
_cell.length_a   1.000
_cell.length_b   1.000
_cell.length_c   1.000
_cell.angle_alpha   90.00
_cell.angle_beta   90.00
_cell.angle_gamma   90.00
#
_symmetry.space_group_name_H-M   'P 1'
#
loop_
_entity.id
_entity.type
_entity.pdbx_description
1 polymer ?
#
loop_
_entity_poly.entity_id
_entity_poly.type
_entity_poly.pdbx_seq_one_letter_code
_entity_poly.pdbx_strand_id
1 'polypeptide(L)'
;MRTPGLAAVALLASALSSSGCGSVTAPAVSPPIVQPGAPGQPARTVAPAEATATPKFTDADVKFMQGMIHHHAQALDMTALLETHTNSDDMRKLGQRIAISQADEIQMMQKWLEARGQDKPSEHAHHMAGAPMMPGMLTPDQMNQLGAAKGPAFDRLFLQFMIQHHQGALTMVKDLFAAPGAAQESDTFAFASDVDADQRAEISRMTAMLKELQQ
;
A
#
# COMPACT_ATOMS: atom_id res chain seq x y z
N MET A 1 -89.49 34.44 42.88
CA MET A 1 -90.33 34.93 41.73
C MET A 1 -89.53 34.87 40.45
N ARG A 2 -90.06 34.15 39.45
CA ARG A 2 -89.72 34.15 38.03
C ARG A 2 -88.40 33.56 37.59
N THR A 3 -88.50 32.33 37.18
CA THR A 3 -87.75 31.73 36.06
C THR A 3 -88.17 32.39 34.76
N PRO A 4 -87.37 32.42 33.71
CA PRO A 4 -87.20 31.41 32.70
C PRO A 4 -85.79 31.46 32.06
N GLY A 5 -85.39 30.68 31.20
CA GLY A 5 -85.87 29.72 30.31
C GLY A 5 -84.63 29.12 29.54
N LEU A 6 -84.61 27.84 29.33
CA LEU A 6 -83.59 27.16 28.51
C LEU A 6 -83.73 27.51 27.03
N ALA A 7 -82.61 27.82 26.41
CA ALA A 7 -82.48 27.75 24.97
C ALA A 7 -81.40 26.70 24.62
N ALA A 8 -81.84 25.59 24.01
CA ALA A 8 -80.97 24.57 23.49
C ALA A 8 -80.34 25.02 22.16
N VAL A 9 -79.05 25.07 22.09
CA VAL A 9 -78.32 25.25 20.83
C VAL A 9 -77.78 23.93 20.37
N ALA A 10 -78.31 23.43 19.29
CA ALA A 10 -77.82 22.22 18.62
C ALA A 10 -76.54 22.54 17.87
N LEU A 11 -75.43 21.95 18.31
CA LEU A 11 -74.16 21.97 17.57
C LEU A 11 -74.20 20.85 16.51
N LEU A 12 -74.21 21.21 15.24
CA LEU A 12 -73.87 20.33 14.15
C LEU A 12 -72.34 20.05 14.18
N ALA A 13 -71.94 18.82 14.44
CA ALA A 13 -70.56 18.36 14.28
C ALA A 13 -70.31 18.03 12.79
N SER A 14 -69.57 18.87 12.10
CA SER A 14 -69.08 18.59 10.77
C SER A 14 -67.82 17.69 10.89
N ALA A 15 -67.94 16.44 10.45
CA ALA A 15 -66.81 15.52 10.34
C ALA A 15 -65.94 15.96 9.14
N LEU A 16 -64.76 16.55 9.38
CA LEU A 16 -63.75 16.73 8.37
C LEU A 16 -63.01 15.38 8.19
N SER A 17 -63.24 14.73 7.07
CA SER A 17 -62.45 13.60 6.60
C SER A 17 -61.10 14.10 6.14
N SER A 18 -60.06 13.95 6.97
CA SER A 18 -58.67 14.20 6.58
C SER A 18 -58.19 13.06 5.69
N SER A 19 -58.19 13.27 4.37
CA SER A 19 -57.51 12.39 3.42
C SER A 19 -56.00 12.49 3.70
N GLY A 20 -55.43 11.46 4.35
CA GLY A 20 -54.01 11.33 4.56
C GLY A 20 -53.31 11.12 3.20
N CYS A 21 -52.60 12.12 2.72
CA CYS A 21 -51.63 11.93 1.67
C CYS A 21 -50.52 11.04 2.22
N GLY A 22 -50.56 9.74 1.92
CA GLY A 22 -49.44 8.84 2.14
C GLY A 22 -48.26 9.30 1.29
N SER A 23 -47.27 9.94 1.93
CA SER A 23 -46.00 10.23 1.27
C SER A 23 -45.33 8.90 0.97
N VAL A 24 -45.39 8.47 -0.28
CA VAL A 24 -44.56 7.38 -0.77
C VAL A 24 -43.14 7.89 -0.78
N THR A 25 -42.40 7.62 0.28
CA THR A 25 -40.95 7.90 0.33
C THR A 25 -40.31 6.99 -0.72
N ALA A 26 -39.89 7.56 -1.85
CA ALA A 26 -39.08 6.83 -2.80
C ALA A 26 -37.84 6.30 -2.06
N PRO A 27 -37.41 5.05 -2.31
CA PRO A 27 -36.21 4.51 -1.69
C PRO A 27 -35.06 5.46 -2.04
N ALA A 28 -34.37 5.98 -1.02
CA ALA A 28 -33.18 6.78 -1.21
C ALA A 28 -32.15 5.94 -1.96
N VAL A 29 -31.89 6.28 -3.21
CA VAL A 29 -30.81 5.64 -4.00
C VAL A 29 -29.52 6.15 -3.38
N SER A 30 -28.88 5.32 -2.58
CA SER A 30 -27.55 5.62 -2.06
C SER A 30 -26.58 5.76 -3.25
N PRO A 31 -25.72 6.78 -3.26
CA PRO A 31 -24.74 6.94 -4.31
C PRO A 31 -23.83 5.69 -4.36
N PRO A 32 -23.34 5.31 -5.55
CA PRO A 32 -22.46 4.17 -5.68
C PRO A 32 -21.17 4.42 -4.87
N ILE A 33 -20.76 3.43 -4.09
CA ILE A 33 -19.50 3.48 -3.35
C ILE A 33 -18.41 2.98 -4.28
N VAL A 34 -17.39 3.81 -4.48
CA VAL A 34 -16.31 3.52 -5.41
C VAL A 34 -15.04 3.24 -4.61
N GLN A 35 -14.48 2.06 -4.81
CA GLN A 35 -13.19 1.67 -4.25
C GLN A 35 -12.09 2.02 -5.25
N PRO A 36 -11.02 2.73 -4.83
CA PRO A 36 -9.87 2.99 -5.69
C PRO A 36 -9.23 1.70 -6.20
N GLY A 37 -8.75 1.71 -7.44
CA GLY A 37 -7.91 0.63 -7.98
C GLY A 37 -6.47 0.76 -7.50
N ALA A 38 -5.67 -0.27 -7.73
CA ALA A 38 -4.21 -0.21 -7.60
C ALA A 38 -3.64 0.91 -8.48
N PRO A 39 -2.41 1.39 -8.22
CA PRO A 39 -1.74 2.35 -9.09
C PRO A 39 -1.82 1.94 -10.56
N GLY A 40 -2.41 2.81 -11.40
CA GLY A 40 -2.63 2.53 -12.83
C GLY A 40 -3.80 1.59 -13.16
N GLN A 41 -4.59 1.17 -12.18
CA GLN A 41 -5.79 0.34 -12.38
C GLN A 41 -7.08 1.16 -12.20
N PRO A 42 -8.16 0.81 -12.91
CA PRO A 42 -9.45 1.48 -12.73
C PRO A 42 -10.06 1.21 -11.36
N ALA A 43 -10.77 2.20 -10.82
CA ALA A 43 -11.59 2.02 -9.64
C ALA A 43 -12.77 1.06 -9.92
N ARG A 44 -13.27 0.38 -8.88
CA ARG A 44 -14.44 -0.49 -8.95
C ARG A 44 -15.57 0.01 -8.06
N THR A 45 -16.81 -0.25 -8.47
CA THR A 45 -17.98 -0.03 -7.61
C THR A 45 -18.17 -1.24 -6.69
N VAL A 46 -18.37 -0.98 -5.39
CA VAL A 46 -18.63 -2.00 -4.38
C VAL A 46 -20.03 -1.89 -3.83
N ALA A 47 -20.60 -3.02 -3.39
CA ALA A 47 -21.92 -3.06 -2.77
C ALA A 47 -21.89 -2.32 -1.41
N PRO A 48 -23.00 -1.64 -1.00
CA PRO A 48 -23.05 -0.94 0.28
C PRO A 48 -22.70 -1.80 1.49
N ALA A 49 -23.06 -3.10 1.47
CA ALA A 49 -22.72 -4.03 2.54
C ALA A 49 -21.22 -4.31 2.65
N GLU A 50 -20.50 -4.32 1.55
CA GLU A 50 -19.03 -4.45 1.53
C GLU A 50 -18.34 -3.18 1.99
N ALA A 51 -18.90 -2.02 1.67
CA ALA A 51 -18.33 -0.72 2.00
C ALA A 51 -18.53 -0.30 3.47
N THR A 52 -19.50 -0.88 4.18
CA THR A 52 -19.73 -0.63 5.62
C THR A 52 -18.92 -1.56 6.52
N ALA A 53 -18.38 -2.66 5.99
CA ALA A 53 -17.45 -3.50 6.72
C ALA A 53 -16.10 -2.78 6.82
N THR A 54 -15.55 -2.65 8.03
CA THR A 54 -14.17 -2.20 8.19
C THR A 54 -13.27 -3.19 7.45
N PRO A 55 -12.48 -2.76 6.45
CA PRO A 55 -11.59 -3.66 5.74
C PRO A 55 -10.67 -4.34 6.75
N LYS A 56 -10.58 -5.64 6.69
CA LYS A 56 -9.63 -6.42 7.48
C LYS A 56 -8.44 -6.73 6.60
N PHE A 57 -7.26 -6.80 7.22
CA PHE A 57 -6.10 -7.33 6.52
C PHE A 57 -6.30 -8.82 6.19
N THR A 58 -5.63 -9.29 5.17
CA THR A 58 -5.64 -10.66 4.68
C THR A 58 -4.28 -11.33 4.89
N ASP A 59 -4.22 -12.65 4.72
CA ASP A 59 -2.95 -13.38 4.69
C ASP A 59 -2.02 -12.88 3.57
N ALA A 60 -2.57 -12.34 2.49
CA ALA A 60 -1.77 -11.75 1.41
C ALA A 60 -1.09 -10.45 1.86
N ASP A 61 -1.78 -9.61 2.64
CA ASP A 61 -1.19 -8.39 3.23
C ASP A 61 -0.05 -8.76 4.19
N VAL A 62 -0.27 -9.76 5.05
CA VAL A 62 0.76 -10.23 5.99
C VAL A 62 2.00 -10.75 5.25
N LYS A 63 1.80 -11.61 4.23
CA LYS A 63 2.90 -12.15 3.41
C LYS A 63 3.65 -11.06 2.66
N PHE A 64 2.92 -10.05 2.16
CA PHE A 64 3.53 -8.90 1.50
C PHE A 64 4.43 -8.13 2.46
N MET A 65 3.93 -7.77 3.65
CA MET A 65 4.72 -7.03 4.66
C MET A 65 5.94 -7.84 5.11
N GLN A 66 5.76 -9.13 5.41
CA GLN A 66 6.87 -10.00 5.82
C GLN A 66 7.91 -10.18 4.70
N GLY A 67 7.46 -10.41 3.46
CA GLY A 67 8.34 -10.56 2.32
C GLY A 67 9.09 -9.28 1.99
N MET A 68 8.41 -8.12 2.03
CA MET A 68 9.02 -6.84 1.70
C MET A 68 10.08 -6.41 2.75
N ILE A 69 9.94 -6.81 4.02
CA ILE A 69 11.00 -6.63 5.03
C ILE A 69 12.29 -7.33 4.59
N HIS A 70 12.21 -8.58 4.15
CA HIS A 70 13.39 -9.31 3.68
C HIS A 70 13.96 -8.74 2.38
N HIS A 71 13.07 -8.31 1.48
CA HIS A 71 13.45 -7.69 0.24
C HIS A 71 14.23 -6.40 0.50
N HIS A 72 13.72 -5.50 1.32
CA HIS A 72 14.39 -4.24 1.69
C HIS A 72 15.70 -4.45 2.44
N ALA A 73 15.77 -5.44 3.31
CA ALA A 73 17.00 -5.77 4.02
C ALA A 73 18.15 -6.09 3.06
N GLN A 74 17.90 -6.78 1.93
CA GLN A 74 18.94 -7.01 0.92
C GLN A 74 19.39 -5.68 0.27
N ALA A 75 18.50 -4.72 0.05
CA ALA A 75 18.90 -3.42 -0.47
C ALA A 75 19.81 -2.66 0.51
N LEU A 76 19.58 -2.81 1.83
CA LEU A 76 20.48 -2.25 2.85
C LEU A 76 21.86 -2.90 2.78
N ASP A 77 21.95 -4.23 2.61
CA ASP A 77 23.23 -4.93 2.41
C ASP A 77 23.98 -4.42 1.16
N MET A 78 23.23 -4.21 0.07
CA MET A 78 23.81 -3.67 -1.17
C MET A 78 24.33 -2.22 -0.97
N THR A 79 23.53 -1.36 -0.32
CA THR A 79 23.92 0.06 -0.11
C THR A 79 25.09 0.20 0.84
N ALA A 80 25.27 -0.70 1.81
CA ALA A 80 26.41 -0.71 2.73
C ALA A 80 27.75 -0.88 1.99
N LEU A 81 27.77 -1.54 0.84
CA LEU A 81 28.99 -1.70 0.04
C LEU A 81 29.49 -0.38 -0.56
N LEU A 82 28.61 0.60 -0.78
CA LEU A 82 28.98 1.88 -1.42
C LEU A 82 30.09 2.62 -0.67
N GLU A 83 30.13 2.54 0.65
CA GLU A 83 31.13 3.24 1.46
C GLU A 83 32.56 2.91 1.04
N THR A 84 32.82 1.63 0.72
CA THR A 84 34.16 1.11 0.46
C THR A 84 34.39 0.69 -0.98
N HIS A 85 33.37 0.73 -1.85
CA HIS A 85 33.44 0.19 -3.21
C HIS A 85 33.37 1.25 -4.31
N THR A 86 32.75 2.41 -4.05
CA THR A 86 32.68 3.50 -5.03
C THR A 86 33.59 4.68 -4.68
N ASN A 87 34.04 5.37 -5.71
CA ASN A 87 34.68 6.68 -5.59
C ASN A 87 33.74 7.85 -5.95
N SER A 88 32.52 7.55 -6.38
CA SER A 88 31.53 8.54 -6.82
C SER A 88 30.71 9.06 -5.63
N ASP A 89 30.73 10.38 -5.42
CA ASP A 89 29.89 11.02 -4.41
C ASP A 89 28.40 10.93 -4.75
N ASP A 90 28.06 10.92 -6.03
CA ASP A 90 26.66 10.80 -6.46
C ASP A 90 26.11 9.39 -6.21
N MET A 91 26.93 8.35 -6.35
CA MET A 91 26.58 6.99 -5.96
C MET A 91 26.39 6.89 -4.44
N ARG A 92 27.24 7.49 -3.63
CA ARG A 92 27.08 7.53 -2.17
C ARG A 92 25.77 8.22 -1.76
N LYS A 93 25.48 9.39 -2.36
CA LYS A 93 24.23 10.14 -2.11
C LYS A 93 22.98 9.35 -2.52
N LEU A 94 23.04 8.63 -3.65
CA LEU A 94 21.96 7.74 -4.08
C LEU A 94 21.74 6.64 -3.03
N GLY A 95 22.82 5.92 -2.66
CA GLY A 95 22.73 4.83 -1.69
C GLY A 95 22.24 5.27 -0.33
N GLN A 96 22.67 6.45 0.16
CA GLN A 96 22.16 6.99 1.42
C GLN A 96 20.65 7.23 1.40
N ARG A 97 20.09 7.77 0.30
CA ARG A 97 18.65 7.97 0.18
C ARG A 97 17.89 6.65 0.15
N ILE A 98 18.37 5.70 -0.66
CA ILE A 98 17.78 4.35 -0.70
C ILE A 98 17.84 3.71 0.68
N ALA A 99 18.98 3.76 1.37
CA ALA A 99 19.13 3.17 2.69
C ALA A 99 18.19 3.77 3.74
N ILE A 100 18.02 5.10 3.75
CA ILE A 100 17.10 5.79 4.67
C ILE A 100 15.66 5.38 4.39
N SER A 101 15.22 5.49 3.13
CA SER A 101 13.85 5.13 2.74
C SER A 101 13.53 3.68 3.10
N GLN A 102 14.39 2.75 2.69
CA GLN A 102 14.17 1.33 2.92
C GLN A 102 14.20 0.94 4.42
N ALA A 103 15.05 1.58 5.21
CA ALA A 103 15.07 1.36 6.66
C ALA A 103 13.78 1.87 7.34
N ASP A 104 13.27 3.03 6.92
CA ASP A 104 12.01 3.57 7.44
C ASP A 104 10.82 2.70 7.04
N GLU A 105 10.80 2.20 5.80
CA GLU A 105 9.77 1.29 5.30
C GLU A 105 9.78 -0.05 6.04
N ILE A 106 10.96 -0.62 6.36
CA ILE A 106 11.08 -1.81 7.22
C ILE A 106 10.42 -1.55 8.58
N GLN A 107 10.71 -0.40 9.22
CA GLN A 107 10.11 -0.07 10.51
C GLN A 107 8.58 0.08 10.41
N MET A 108 8.06 0.67 9.33
CA MET A 108 6.62 0.79 9.11
C MET A 108 5.96 -0.59 8.99
N MET A 109 6.55 -1.50 8.20
CA MET A 109 6.06 -2.88 8.06
C MET A 109 6.12 -3.66 9.37
N GLN A 110 7.19 -3.54 10.14
CA GLN A 110 7.31 -4.16 11.46
C GLN A 110 6.23 -3.67 12.44
N LYS A 111 5.96 -2.36 12.47
CA LYS A 111 4.87 -1.77 13.29
C LYS A 111 3.50 -2.24 12.82
N TRP A 112 3.30 -2.34 11.50
CA TRP A 112 2.04 -2.82 10.93
C TRP A 112 1.76 -4.27 11.36
N LEU A 113 2.76 -5.16 11.27
CA LEU A 113 2.67 -6.55 11.71
C LEU A 113 2.41 -6.65 13.22
N GLU A 114 3.15 -5.90 14.03
CA GLU A 114 3.01 -5.89 15.48
C GLU A 114 1.61 -5.45 15.93
N ALA A 115 1.08 -4.37 15.35
CA ALA A 115 -0.26 -3.85 15.65
C ALA A 115 -1.38 -4.87 15.35
N ARG A 116 -1.09 -5.87 14.49
CA ARG A 116 -2.03 -6.93 14.07
C ARG A 116 -1.72 -8.29 14.67
N GLY A 117 -0.76 -8.36 15.62
CA GLY A 117 -0.36 -9.61 16.29
C GLY A 117 0.28 -10.61 15.33
N GLN A 118 0.89 -10.14 14.24
CA GLN A 118 1.57 -10.97 13.26
C GLN A 118 3.07 -11.07 13.56
N ASP A 119 3.66 -12.21 13.18
CA ASP A 119 5.08 -12.43 13.37
C ASP A 119 5.92 -11.45 12.54
N LYS A 120 6.92 -10.84 13.19
CA LYS A 120 7.93 -10.00 12.54
C LYS A 120 9.10 -10.89 12.12
N PRO A 121 9.38 -11.02 10.81
CA PRO A 121 10.55 -11.76 10.38
C PRO A 121 11.84 -11.06 10.81
N SER A 122 12.89 -11.85 11.04
CA SER A 122 14.23 -11.30 11.20
C SER A 122 14.69 -10.70 9.86
N GLU A 123 15.25 -9.51 9.88
CA GLU A 123 15.78 -8.82 8.69
C GLU A 123 16.80 -9.68 7.93
N HIS A 124 17.57 -10.51 8.65
CA HIS A 124 18.60 -11.38 8.07
C HIS A 124 18.10 -12.76 7.63
N ALA A 125 16.81 -13.07 7.73
CA ALA A 125 16.30 -14.39 7.34
C ALA A 125 16.43 -14.69 5.84
N HIS A 126 16.61 -13.66 4.99
CA HIS A 126 16.89 -13.83 3.56
C HIS A 126 18.25 -14.51 3.26
N HIS A 127 19.17 -14.53 4.21
CA HIS A 127 20.43 -15.27 4.08
C HIS A 127 20.30 -16.78 4.33
N MET A 128 19.12 -17.27 4.76
CA MET A 128 18.93 -18.70 5.03
C MET A 128 18.90 -19.49 3.72
N ALA A 129 19.77 -20.51 3.64
CA ALA A 129 19.83 -21.41 2.49
C ALA A 129 18.49 -22.11 2.27
N GLY A 130 17.96 -22.04 1.04
CA GLY A 130 16.71 -22.69 0.65
C GLY A 130 15.44 -21.86 0.82
N ALA A 131 15.51 -20.60 1.30
CA ALA A 131 14.37 -19.69 1.25
C ALA A 131 14.00 -19.40 -0.21
N PRO A 132 12.69 -19.39 -0.58
CA PRO A 132 12.27 -19.00 -1.91
C PRO A 132 12.73 -17.57 -2.21
N MET A 133 13.41 -17.40 -3.36
CA MET A 133 13.82 -16.06 -3.79
C MET A 133 12.60 -15.24 -4.20
N MET A 134 12.44 -14.06 -3.61
CA MET A 134 11.41 -13.11 -4.02
C MET A 134 11.80 -12.44 -5.34
N PRO A 135 10.80 -11.93 -6.10
CA PRO A 135 11.06 -11.25 -7.36
C PRO A 135 12.17 -10.19 -7.21
N GLY A 136 13.10 -10.16 -8.13
CA GLY A 136 14.15 -9.15 -8.21
C GLY A 136 15.31 -9.28 -7.22
N MET A 137 15.20 -10.08 -6.16
CA MET A 137 16.32 -10.29 -5.23
C MET A 137 17.56 -10.84 -5.94
N LEU A 138 18.70 -10.42 -5.48
CA LEU A 138 19.99 -10.92 -5.96
C LEU A 138 20.25 -12.30 -5.39
N THR A 139 20.76 -13.18 -6.27
CA THR A 139 21.31 -14.47 -5.84
C THR A 139 22.59 -14.27 -5.01
N PRO A 140 23.01 -15.28 -4.21
CA PRO A 140 24.30 -15.22 -3.52
C PRO A 140 25.48 -14.95 -4.47
N ASP A 141 25.46 -15.52 -5.68
CA ASP A 141 26.50 -15.28 -6.68
C ASP A 141 26.51 -13.83 -7.18
N GLN A 142 25.34 -13.22 -7.39
CA GLN A 142 25.24 -11.81 -7.75
C GLN A 142 25.72 -10.90 -6.62
N MET A 143 25.37 -11.20 -5.37
CA MET A 143 25.88 -10.46 -4.19
C MET A 143 27.41 -10.58 -4.08
N ASN A 144 27.96 -11.79 -4.28
CA ASN A 144 29.42 -12.01 -4.32
C ASN A 144 30.08 -11.22 -5.46
N GLN A 145 29.47 -11.21 -6.64
CA GLN A 145 29.95 -10.43 -7.79
C GLN A 145 29.97 -8.94 -7.48
N LEU A 146 28.92 -8.42 -6.87
CA LEU A 146 28.82 -7.02 -6.45
C LEU A 146 29.90 -6.69 -5.41
N GLY A 147 30.07 -7.52 -4.39
CA GLY A 147 31.05 -7.36 -3.32
C GLY A 147 32.51 -7.46 -3.79
N ALA A 148 32.77 -8.16 -4.90
CA ALA A 148 34.11 -8.26 -5.48
C ALA A 148 34.48 -7.05 -6.38
N ALA A 149 33.50 -6.34 -6.91
CA ALA A 149 33.72 -5.22 -7.81
C ALA A 149 34.13 -3.94 -7.07
N LYS A 150 34.87 -3.05 -7.73
CA LYS A 150 35.29 -1.74 -7.20
C LYS A 150 35.21 -0.65 -8.27
N GLY A 151 35.09 0.60 -7.84
CA GLY A 151 35.10 1.78 -8.70
C GLY A 151 34.00 1.73 -9.76
N PRO A 152 34.29 2.16 -11.01
CA PRO A 152 33.27 2.23 -12.07
C PRO A 152 32.60 0.88 -12.42
N ALA A 153 33.31 -0.25 -12.20
CA ALA A 153 32.73 -1.57 -12.41
C ALA A 153 31.68 -1.89 -11.33
N PHE A 154 31.97 -1.53 -10.07
CA PHE A 154 31.02 -1.65 -8.98
C PHE A 154 29.80 -0.73 -9.22
N ASP A 155 30.03 0.54 -9.58
CA ASP A 155 28.96 1.51 -9.79
C ASP A 155 27.95 1.03 -10.83
N ARG A 156 28.44 0.44 -11.92
CA ARG A 156 27.59 -0.13 -12.97
C ARG A 156 26.80 -1.34 -12.48
N LEU A 157 27.45 -2.29 -11.80
CA LEU A 157 26.78 -3.47 -11.26
C LEU A 157 25.74 -3.10 -10.19
N PHE A 158 26.09 -2.16 -9.30
CA PHE A 158 25.18 -1.67 -8.29
C PHE A 158 23.89 -1.11 -8.91
N LEU A 159 24.03 -0.21 -9.90
CA LEU A 159 22.86 0.37 -10.56
C LEU A 159 22.01 -0.69 -11.27
N GLN A 160 22.64 -1.62 -12.00
CA GLN A 160 21.93 -2.70 -12.69
C GLN A 160 21.18 -3.60 -11.71
N PHE A 161 21.84 -4.03 -10.66
CA PHE A 161 21.27 -4.93 -9.68
C PHE A 161 20.21 -4.27 -8.80
N MET A 162 20.41 -2.99 -8.44
CA MET A 162 19.41 -2.26 -7.67
C MET A 162 18.17 -1.95 -8.52
N ILE A 163 18.31 -1.67 -9.83
CA ILE A 163 17.17 -1.58 -10.75
C ILE A 163 16.40 -2.90 -10.81
N GLN A 164 17.11 -4.04 -10.96
CA GLN A 164 16.49 -5.39 -10.94
C GLN A 164 15.73 -5.60 -9.63
N HIS A 165 16.34 -5.27 -8.50
CA HIS A 165 15.77 -5.42 -7.17
C HIS A 165 14.47 -4.59 -7.03
N HIS A 166 14.50 -3.32 -7.41
CA HIS A 166 13.34 -2.43 -7.37
C HIS A 166 12.19 -2.89 -8.31
N GLN A 167 12.52 -3.41 -9.49
CA GLN A 167 11.52 -4.04 -10.37
C GLN A 167 10.83 -5.25 -9.70
N GLY A 168 11.57 -5.96 -8.86
CA GLY A 168 11.03 -7.03 -8.03
C GLY A 168 10.01 -6.52 -7.01
N ALA A 169 10.32 -5.43 -6.30
CA ALA A 169 9.37 -4.78 -5.38
C ALA A 169 8.07 -4.36 -6.09
N LEU A 170 8.18 -3.77 -7.29
CA LEU A 170 6.99 -3.43 -8.10
C LEU A 170 6.16 -4.66 -8.47
N THR A 171 6.81 -5.80 -8.71
CA THR A 171 6.12 -7.07 -8.95
C THR A 171 5.37 -7.52 -7.70
N MET A 172 5.99 -7.46 -6.53
CA MET A 172 5.35 -7.80 -5.27
C MET A 172 4.15 -6.90 -4.96
N VAL A 173 4.26 -5.60 -5.20
CA VAL A 173 3.14 -4.65 -5.06
C VAL A 173 1.99 -5.02 -6.02
N LYS A 174 2.31 -5.30 -7.28
CA LYS A 174 1.32 -5.73 -8.27
C LYS A 174 0.59 -7.01 -7.83
N ASP A 175 1.32 -7.98 -7.32
CA ASP A 175 0.77 -9.26 -6.86
C ASP A 175 -0.12 -9.08 -5.62
N LEU A 176 0.25 -8.19 -4.70
CA LEU A 176 -0.59 -7.79 -3.57
C LEU A 176 -1.93 -7.23 -4.05
N PHE A 177 -1.91 -6.24 -4.94
CA PHE A 177 -3.14 -5.62 -5.45
C PHE A 177 -3.99 -6.57 -6.32
N ALA A 178 -3.41 -7.62 -6.87
CA ALA A 178 -4.12 -8.66 -7.61
C ALA A 178 -4.75 -9.72 -6.68
N ALA A 179 -4.31 -9.82 -5.43
CA ALA A 179 -4.82 -10.80 -4.48
C ALA A 179 -6.23 -10.40 -4.00
N PRO A 180 -7.20 -11.35 -4.01
CA PRO A 180 -8.57 -11.05 -3.61
C PRO A 180 -8.66 -10.52 -2.17
N GLY A 181 -9.21 -9.33 -1.99
CA GLY A 181 -9.43 -8.71 -0.68
C GLY A 181 -8.18 -8.09 -0.03
N ALA A 182 -6.99 -8.22 -0.63
CA ALA A 182 -5.79 -7.60 -0.12
C ALA A 182 -5.75 -6.08 -0.40
N ALA A 183 -4.93 -5.36 0.34
CA ALA A 183 -4.75 -3.92 0.25
C ALA A 183 -6.06 -3.12 0.36
N GLN A 184 -7.03 -3.61 1.14
CA GLN A 184 -8.28 -2.91 1.38
C GLN A 184 -8.21 -2.01 2.63
N GLU A 185 -7.33 -2.30 3.57
CA GLU A 185 -7.01 -1.40 4.66
C GLU A 185 -6.27 -0.17 4.16
N SER A 186 -6.62 1.03 4.67
CA SER A 186 -6.01 2.29 4.28
C SER A 186 -4.49 2.29 4.43
N ASP A 187 -3.99 1.70 5.53
CA ASP A 187 -2.56 1.67 5.84
C ASP A 187 -1.79 0.81 4.84
N THR A 188 -2.32 -0.38 4.54
CA THR A 188 -1.70 -1.28 3.54
C THR A 188 -1.75 -0.70 2.15
N PHE A 189 -2.91 -0.10 1.77
CA PHE A 189 -3.06 0.55 0.47
C PHE A 189 -2.09 1.72 0.30
N ALA A 190 -2.01 2.60 1.31
CA ALA A 190 -1.11 3.76 1.28
C ALA A 190 0.35 3.30 1.19
N PHE A 191 0.78 2.40 2.08
CA PHE A 191 2.14 1.88 2.09
C PHE A 191 2.54 1.24 0.74
N ALA A 192 1.71 0.35 0.21
CA ALA A 192 2.01 -0.30 -1.08
C ALA A 192 2.03 0.70 -2.25
N SER A 193 1.19 1.74 -2.21
CA SER A 193 1.17 2.80 -3.22
C SER A 193 2.42 3.69 -3.13
N ASP A 194 2.87 4.01 -1.93
CA ASP A 194 4.10 4.79 -1.70
C ASP A 194 5.32 4.00 -2.18
N VAL A 195 5.42 2.71 -1.84
CA VAL A 195 6.49 1.82 -2.37
C VAL A 195 6.48 1.79 -3.90
N ASP A 196 5.31 1.67 -4.55
CA ASP A 196 5.22 1.70 -6.03
C ASP A 196 5.78 3.01 -6.61
N ALA A 197 5.41 4.14 -6.01
CA ALA A 197 5.83 5.46 -6.49
C ALA A 197 7.35 5.69 -6.29
N ASP A 198 7.85 5.39 -5.10
CA ASP A 198 9.25 5.61 -4.75
C ASP A 198 10.19 4.69 -5.55
N GLN A 199 9.85 3.39 -5.66
CA GLN A 199 10.64 2.45 -6.44
C GLN A 199 10.72 2.83 -7.93
N ARG A 200 9.63 3.36 -8.51
CA ARG A 200 9.64 3.88 -9.91
C ARG A 200 10.52 5.11 -10.06
N ALA A 201 10.47 6.04 -9.12
CA ALA A 201 11.30 7.24 -9.14
C ALA A 201 12.79 6.88 -9.02
N GLU A 202 13.14 5.94 -8.15
CA GLU A 202 14.50 5.47 -7.97
C GLU A 202 15.01 4.69 -9.19
N ILE A 203 14.21 3.82 -9.81
CA ILE A 203 14.54 3.16 -11.07
C ILE A 203 14.86 4.19 -12.16
N SER A 204 14.02 5.22 -12.30
CA SER A 204 14.23 6.29 -13.29
C SER A 204 15.56 6.99 -13.07
N ARG A 205 15.87 7.36 -11.83
CA ARG A 205 17.13 8.00 -11.45
C ARG A 205 18.33 7.09 -11.72
N MET A 206 18.29 5.84 -11.26
CA MET A 206 19.37 4.88 -11.48
C MET A 206 19.61 4.60 -12.96
N THR A 207 18.55 4.55 -13.76
CA THR A 207 18.65 4.38 -15.21
C THR A 207 19.33 5.57 -15.87
N ALA A 208 19.06 6.80 -15.42
CA ALA A 208 19.75 7.99 -15.92
C ALA A 208 21.25 7.94 -15.58
N MET A 209 21.60 7.64 -14.32
CA MET A 209 23.00 7.51 -13.89
C MET A 209 23.74 6.39 -14.65
N LEU A 210 23.07 5.25 -14.91
CA LEU A 210 23.67 4.15 -15.67
C LEU A 210 24.01 4.57 -17.11
N LYS A 211 23.17 5.38 -17.74
CA LYS A 211 23.45 5.95 -19.09
C LYS A 211 24.64 6.88 -19.09
N GLU A 212 24.82 7.70 -18.05
CA GLU A 212 25.96 8.60 -17.89
C GLU A 212 27.28 7.83 -17.76
N LEU A 213 27.27 6.67 -17.08
CA LEU A 213 28.46 5.80 -16.96
C LEU A 213 28.83 5.07 -18.26
N GLN A 214 28.01 5.13 -19.30
CA GLN A 214 28.25 4.48 -20.61
C GLN A 214 28.79 5.46 -21.66
N GLN A 215 28.83 6.75 -21.35
CA GLN A 215 29.36 7.82 -22.22
C GLN A 215 30.84 8.06 -21.97
#